data_5220f33ae6605829ca3deb89d69a3e55
#
_entry.id   5220f33ae6605829ca3deb89d69a3e55
#
_cell.length_a   1.000
_cell.length_b   1.000
_cell.length_c   1.000
_cell.angle_alpha   90.00
_cell.angle_beta   90.00
_cell.angle_gamma   90.00
#
_symmetry.space_group_name_H-M   'P 1'
#
loop_
_entity.id
_entity.type
_entity.pdbx_description
1 polymer ?
#
loop_
_entity_poly.entity_id
_entity_poly.type
_entity_poly.pdbx_seq_one_letter_code
_entity_poly.pdbx_strand_id
1 'polypeptide(L)'
;MNTNFDDIGRLTLDDSCVKLKPYIPREPITFQLMSDAELQQYIGDVLVVDTESYENYFLIAFKHLRTGKIIIFETPCNIFNNRKLAWIMQSYQTVGFNSIKYDLPIIWYSIVKNCNPDAIKLLSNALIFQNLFPQQAQKDFNFSIHRTNHIDLIEVCPLKGSLKLYGARLHASRIQDLPFVHDS
;
A
#
# COMPACT_ATOMS: atom_id res chain seq x y z
N MET A 1 47.60 -15.63 -22.49
CA MET A 1 47.05 -16.19 -21.26
C MET A 1 45.55 -16.14 -21.37
N ASN A 2 44.94 -17.29 -21.72
CA ASN A 2 43.49 -17.42 -21.79
C ASN A 2 42.99 -17.77 -20.38
N THR A 3 42.35 -16.86 -19.73
CA THR A 3 41.61 -17.14 -18.51
C THR A 3 40.21 -17.66 -18.91
N ASN A 4 40.02 -18.96 -18.79
CA ASN A 4 38.72 -19.61 -18.94
C ASN A 4 37.80 -19.14 -17.80
N PHE A 5 36.65 -18.57 -18.16
CA PHE A 5 35.59 -18.16 -17.23
C PHE A 5 34.80 -19.34 -16.61
N ASP A 6 35.19 -20.60 -16.93
CA ASP A 6 34.50 -21.80 -16.46
C ASP A 6 34.92 -22.29 -15.05
N ASP A 7 35.86 -21.58 -14.41
CA ASP A 7 36.34 -21.90 -13.06
C ASP A 7 35.80 -21.01 -11.94
N ILE A 8 34.70 -20.27 -12.18
CA ILE A 8 33.92 -19.77 -11.06
C ILE A 8 33.17 -21.00 -10.49
N GLY A 9 33.86 -21.66 -9.56
CA GLY A 9 33.36 -22.85 -8.90
C GLY A 9 31.89 -22.65 -8.50
N ARG A 10 31.08 -23.65 -8.86
CA ARG A 10 29.77 -23.84 -8.23
C ARG A 10 29.99 -23.70 -6.74
N LEU A 11 29.52 -22.55 -6.19
CA LEU A 11 29.27 -22.45 -4.76
C LEU A 11 28.21 -23.51 -4.46
N THR A 12 28.66 -24.72 -4.18
CA THR A 12 27.86 -25.70 -3.47
C THR A 12 27.62 -25.05 -2.12
N LEU A 13 26.48 -24.42 -1.95
CA LEU A 13 25.98 -24.07 -0.64
C LEU A 13 25.96 -25.37 0.14
N ASP A 14 26.91 -25.53 1.06
CA ASP A 14 26.90 -26.63 2.01
C ASP A 14 25.56 -26.55 2.75
N ASP A 15 24.68 -27.51 2.53
CA ASP A 15 23.36 -27.63 3.14
C ASP A 15 23.40 -27.55 4.67
N SER A 16 24.60 -27.71 5.26
CA SER A 16 24.82 -27.54 6.70
C SER A 16 24.74 -26.10 7.19
N CYS A 17 24.88 -25.08 6.31
CA CYS A 17 24.98 -23.68 6.71
C CYS A 17 23.63 -22.94 6.72
N VAL A 18 22.59 -23.42 6.10
CA VAL A 18 21.27 -22.81 6.10
C VAL A 18 20.30 -23.69 6.90
N LYS A 19 20.44 -23.69 8.21
CA LYS A 19 19.34 -24.13 9.08
C LYS A 19 18.23 -23.08 8.96
N LEU A 20 17.32 -23.29 8.01
CA LEU A 20 16.07 -22.53 7.97
C LEU A 20 15.42 -22.70 9.35
N LYS A 21 15.26 -21.59 10.07
CA LYS A 21 14.47 -21.63 11.30
C LYS A 21 13.08 -22.14 10.94
N PRO A 22 12.51 -23.09 11.72
CA PRO A 22 11.17 -23.57 11.45
C PRO A 22 10.22 -22.39 11.38
N TYR A 23 9.33 -22.41 10.38
CA TYR A 23 8.27 -21.41 10.28
C TYR A 23 7.42 -21.47 11.56
N ILE A 24 7.48 -20.42 12.35
CA ILE A 24 6.58 -20.25 13.49
C ILE A 24 5.42 -19.41 12.99
N PRO A 25 4.19 -19.96 12.91
CA PRO A 25 3.01 -19.17 12.55
C PRO A 25 2.94 -17.95 13.46
N ARG A 26 2.85 -16.76 12.87
CA ARG A 26 2.70 -15.54 13.65
C ARG A 26 1.26 -15.47 14.15
N GLU A 27 1.08 -15.08 15.40
CA GLU A 27 -0.25 -14.79 15.91
C GLU A 27 -0.92 -13.69 15.07
N PRO A 28 -2.22 -13.79 14.80
CA PRO A 28 -2.97 -12.76 14.10
C PRO A 28 -2.79 -11.40 14.80
N ILE A 29 -2.58 -10.37 14.01
CA ILE A 29 -2.51 -9.01 14.55
C ILE A 29 -3.93 -8.61 14.93
N THR A 30 -4.19 -8.40 16.21
CA THR A 30 -5.42 -7.76 16.66
C THR A 30 -5.30 -6.26 16.46
N PHE A 31 -6.30 -5.64 15.86
CA PHE A 31 -6.39 -4.20 15.70
C PHE A 31 -7.75 -3.69 16.21
N GLN A 32 -7.77 -2.44 16.65
CA GLN A 32 -9.00 -1.77 17.05
C GLN A 32 -9.45 -0.82 15.95
N LEU A 33 -10.73 -0.86 15.64
CA LEU A 33 -11.32 0.09 14.70
C LEU A 33 -11.53 1.45 15.38
N MET A 34 -11.34 2.51 14.61
CA MET A 34 -11.61 3.88 15.01
C MET A 34 -13.09 4.18 14.82
N SER A 35 -13.76 4.64 15.87
CA SER A 35 -15.17 5.05 15.81
C SER A 35 -15.34 6.41 15.11
N ASP A 36 -16.56 6.71 14.66
CA ASP A 36 -16.85 8.02 14.04
C ASP A 36 -16.68 9.19 15.03
N ALA A 37 -16.95 8.97 16.30
CA ALA A 37 -16.71 9.97 17.34
C ALA A 37 -15.23 10.29 17.52
N GLU A 38 -14.36 9.27 17.49
CA GLU A 38 -12.92 9.45 17.55
C GLU A 38 -12.39 10.12 16.27
N LEU A 39 -12.94 9.80 15.09
CA LEU A 39 -12.62 10.51 13.87
C LEU A 39 -12.90 12.00 13.98
N GLN A 40 -14.03 12.41 14.56
CA GLN A 40 -14.32 13.81 14.78
C GLN A 40 -13.37 14.48 15.80
N GLN A 41 -13.00 13.72 16.84
CA GLN A 41 -12.11 14.21 17.90
C GLN A 41 -10.68 14.47 17.42
N TYR A 42 -10.20 13.67 16.46
CA TYR A 42 -8.80 13.68 16.01
C TYR A 42 -8.60 14.32 14.62
N ILE A 43 -9.52 15.18 14.19
CA ILE A 43 -9.37 15.95 12.93
C ILE A 43 -8.02 16.68 12.91
N GLY A 44 -7.30 16.56 11.78
CA GLY A 44 -5.99 17.18 11.58
C GLY A 44 -4.80 16.31 12.02
N ASP A 45 -5.06 15.20 12.73
CA ASP A 45 -4.01 14.22 13.05
C ASP A 45 -3.52 13.48 11.78
N VAL A 46 -2.50 12.64 11.97
CA VAL A 46 -1.84 11.90 10.89
C VAL A 46 -2.43 10.50 10.74
N LEU A 47 -2.80 10.15 9.53
CA LEU A 47 -3.21 8.82 9.10
C LEU A 47 -2.18 8.24 8.12
N VAL A 48 -1.64 7.08 8.40
CA VAL A 48 -0.87 6.30 7.42
C VAL A 48 -1.86 5.55 6.55
N VAL A 49 -1.72 5.63 5.23
CA VAL A 49 -2.64 5.03 4.26
C VAL A 49 -1.93 4.03 3.36
N ASP A 50 -2.63 2.95 3.04
CA ASP A 50 -2.23 1.94 2.08
C ASP A 50 -3.46 1.35 1.39
N THR A 51 -3.31 0.86 0.15
CA THR A 51 -4.40 0.28 -0.64
C THR A 51 -4.01 -1.07 -1.22
N GLU A 52 -4.99 -1.99 -1.29
CA GLU A 52 -4.84 -3.30 -1.90
C GLU A 52 -5.93 -3.49 -2.96
N SER A 53 -5.54 -3.88 -4.18
CA SER A 53 -6.46 -4.07 -5.30
C SER A 53 -6.25 -5.41 -5.98
N TYR A 54 -7.22 -6.31 -5.80
CA TYR A 54 -7.32 -7.61 -6.45
C TYR A 54 -8.50 -7.62 -7.43
N GLU A 55 -8.68 -8.69 -8.20
CA GLU A 55 -9.76 -8.77 -9.19
C GLU A 55 -11.16 -8.58 -8.60
N ASN A 56 -11.40 -9.17 -7.43
CA ASN A 56 -12.72 -9.20 -6.78
C ASN A 56 -12.72 -8.56 -5.39
N TYR A 57 -11.62 -7.93 -5.01
CA TYR A 57 -11.46 -7.33 -3.69
C TYR A 57 -10.67 -6.04 -3.74
N PHE A 58 -11.13 -5.05 -3.01
CA PHE A 58 -10.44 -3.78 -2.86
C PHE A 58 -10.48 -3.33 -1.41
N LEU A 59 -9.35 -2.86 -0.91
CA LEU A 59 -9.17 -2.39 0.46
C LEU A 59 -8.46 -1.05 0.47
N ILE A 60 -8.94 -0.12 1.29
CA ILE A 60 -8.20 1.05 1.74
C ILE A 60 -8.11 0.95 3.26
N ALA A 61 -6.90 0.96 3.79
CA ALA A 61 -6.65 0.98 5.22
C ALA A 61 -5.96 2.28 5.64
N PHE A 62 -6.48 2.92 6.67
CA PHE A 62 -5.83 4.02 7.35
C PHE A 62 -5.47 3.60 8.76
N LYS A 63 -4.25 3.93 9.18
CA LYS A 63 -3.82 3.73 10.56
C LYS A 63 -3.56 5.08 11.22
N HIS A 64 -4.30 5.38 12.27
CA HIS A 64 -4.09 6.59 13.04
C HIS A 64 -2.76 6.51 13.81
N LEU A 65 -1.84 7.44 13.52
CA LEU A 65 -0.45 7.34 13.98
C LEU A 65 -0.34 7.35 15.51
N ARG A 66 -1.15 8.15 16.19
CA ARG A 66 -1.08 8.34 17.64
C ARG A 66 -1.74 7.20 18.43
N THR A 67 -2.89 6.70 18.01
CA THR A 67 -3.64 5.67 18.75
C THR A 67 -3.39 4.25 18.25
N GLY A 68 -2.84 4.09 17.05
CA GLY A 68 -2.70 2.80 16.37
C GLY A 68 -4.00 2.19 15.85
N LYS A 69 -5.15 2.86 16.06
CA LYS A 69 -6.45 2.41 15.57
C LYS A 69 -6.54 2.49 14.06
N ILE A 70 -7.41 1.66 13.49
CA ILE A 70 -7.52 1.49 12.04
C ILE A 70 -8.90 1.91 11.55
N ILE A 71 -8.94 2.48 10.36
CA ILE A 71 -10.14 2.75 9.57
C ILE A 71 -10.03 1.92 8.30
N ILE A 72 -11.08 1.19 7.97
CA ILE A 72 -11.10 0.27 6.82
C ILE A 72 -12.27 0.64 5.91
N PHE A 73 -11.98 0.68 4.61
CA PHE A 73 -12.95 0.70 3.53
C PHE A 73 -12.66 -0.50 2.65
N GLU A 74 -13.61 -1.40 2.51
CA GLU A 74 -13.42 -2.62 1.73
C GLU A 74 -14.65 -2.97 0.90
N THR A 75 -14.46 -3.64 -0.21
CA THR A 75 -15.51 -4.16 -1.07
C THR A 75 -15.12 -5.57 -1.53
N PRO A 76 -16.08 -6.51 -1.67
CA PRO A 76 -17.53 -6.32 -1.60
C PRO A 76 -18.14 -6.41 -0.19
N CYS A 77 -17.32 -6.59 0.85
CA CYS A 77 -17.79 -6.99 2.18
C CYS A 77 -18.60 -5.91 2.90
N ASN A 78 -18.39 -4.63 2.61
CA ASN A 78 -19.03 -3.52 3.31
C ASN A 78 -19.63 -2.48 2.37
N ILE A 79 -20.62 -1.74 2.86
CA ILE A 79 -21.13 -0.57 2.13
C ILE A 79 -20.05 0.51 2.14
N PHE A 80 -19.49 0.77 0.97
CA PHE A 80 -18.45 1.75 0.80
C PHE A 80 -19.01 3.17 0.94
N ASN A 81 -18.57 3.91 1.96
CA ASN A 81 -19.03 5.26 2.20
C ASN A 81 -18.09 6.29 1.56
N ASN A 82 -18.33 6.62 0.29
CA ASN A 82 -17.53 7.57 -0.47
C ASN A 82 -17.44 8.96 0.19
N ARG A 83 -18.54 9.42 0.84
CA ARG A 83 -18.55 10.72 1.52
C ARG A 83 -17.63 10.73 2.73
N LYS A 84 -17.64 9.65 3.53
CA LYS A 84 -16.75 9.49 4.67
C LYS A 84 -15.29 9.42 4.21
N LEU A 85 -15.00 8.66 3.15
CA LEU A 85 -13.65 8.57 2.58
C LEU A 85 -13.15 9.93 2.09
N ALA A 86 -13.95 10.64 1.29
CA ALA A 86 -13.61 11.98 0.79
C ALA A 86 -13.38 12.97 1.94
N TRP A 87 -14.21 12.91 2.97
CA TRP A 87 -14.06 13.74 4.16
C TRP A 87 -12.76 13.43 4.92
N ILE A 88 -12.40 12.14 5.10
CA ILE A 88 -11.12 11.75 5.72
C ILE A 88 -9.94 12.33 4.93
N MET A 89 -9.95 12.15 3.61
CA MET A 89 -8.88 12.65 2.74
C MET A 89 -8.71 14.19 2.78
N GLN A 90 -9.76 14.92 3.13
CA GLN A 90 -9.73 16.38 3.23
C GLN A 90 -9.44 16.89 4.64
N SER A 91 -9.77 16.12 5.67
CA SER A 91 -9.74 16.54 7.07
C SER A 91 -8.48 16.13 7.82
N TYR A 92 -7.75 15.15 7.29
CA TYR A 92 -6.54 14.61 7.93
C TYR A 92 -5.29 14.88 7.10
N GLN A 93 -4.14 14.87 7.76
CA GLN A 93 -2.88 14.69 7.07
C GLN A 93 -2.69 13.20 6.79
N THR A 94 -2.50 12.83 5.53
CA THR A 94 -2.23 11.44 5.16
C THR A 94 -0.75 11.24 4.81
N VAL A 95 -0.23 10.04 5.09
CA VAL A 95 1.14 9.64 4.80
C VAL A 95 1.11 8.28 4.13
N GLY A 96 1.82 8.12 3.03
CA GLY A 96 1.95 6.86 2.32
C GLY A 96 3.37 6.65 1.78
N PHE A 97 3.59 5.56 1.07
CA PHE A 97 4.86 5.26 0.42
C PHE A 97 4.64 4.94 -1.06
N ASN A 98 5.21 5.74 -1.97
CA ASN A 98 4.93 5.72 -3.42
C ASN A 98 3.45 5.98 -3.76
N SER A 99 2.76 6.61 -2.84
CA SER A 99 1.30 6.74 -2.81
C SER A 99 0.78 7.81 -3.76
N ILE A 100 1.55 8.84 -4.08
CA ILE A 100 1.19 9.84 -5.11
C ILE A 100 1.02 9.18 -6.48
N LYS A 101 1.83 8.16 -6.77
CA LYS A 101 1.78 7.47 -8.06
C LYS A 101 0.73 6.37 -8.12
N TYR A 102 0.33 5.80 -6.97
CA TYR A 102 -0.56 4.66 -6.94
C TYR A 102 -1.79 4.86 -6.04
N ASP A 103 -1.60 4.98 -4.72
CA ASP A 103 -2.72 4.97 -3.77
C ASP A 103 -3.67 6.17 -3.95
N LEU A 104 -3.14 7.37 -4.11
CA LEU A 104 -3.99 8.56 -4.28
C LEU A 104 -4.86 8.49 -5.55
N PRO A 105 -4.33 8.13 -6.74
CA PRO A 105 -5.17 7.87 -7.91
C PRO A 105 -6.27 6.84 -7.64
N ILE A 106 -5.94 5.73 -7.02
CA ILE A 106 -6.89 4.65 -6.70
C ILE A 106 -7.97 5.12 -5.74
N ILE A 107 -7.60 5.82 -4.66
CA ILE A 107 -8.55 6.36 -3.66
C ILE A 107 -9.52 7.34 -4.32
N TRP A 108 -9.04 8.33 -5.07
CA TRP A 108 -9.91 9.32 -5.70
C TRP A 108 -10.79 8.71 -6.80
N TYR A 109 -10.26 7.76 -7.54
CA TYR A 109 -11.03 7.03 -8.52
C TYR A 109 -12.14 6.17 -7.87
N SER A 110 -11.84 5.51 -6.74
CA SER A 110 -12.82 4.71 -6.01
C SER A 110 -14.00 5.54 -5.51
N ILE A 111 -13.75 6.78 -5.09
CA ILE A 111 -14.79 7.73 -4.69
C ILE A 111 -15.73 8.04 -5.87
N VAL A 112 -15.18 8.28 -7.06
CA VAL A 112 -15.94 8.62 -8.27
C VAL A 112 -16.73 7.42 -8.80
N LYS A 113 -16.14 6.22 -8.76
CA LYS A 113 -16.72 4.98 -9.33
C LYS A 113 -17.51 4.15 -8.32
N ASN A 114 -17.85 4.71 -7.16
CA ASN A 114 -18.57 4.01 -6.08
C ASN A 114 -17.94 2.66 -5.73
N CYS A 115 -16.61 2.61 -5.75
CA CYS A 115 -15.83 1.44 -5.38
C CYS A 115 -16.16 0.15 -6.16
N ASN A 116 -16.36 0.27 -7.47
CA ASN A 116 -16.48 -0.90 -8.34
C ASN A 116 -15.10 -1.59 -8.45
N PRO A 117 -14.91 -2.83 -7.95
CA PRO A 117 -13.61 -3.51 -7.93
C PRO A 117 -13.01 -3.68 -9.33
N ASP A 118 -13.82 -4.05 -10.33
CA ASP A 118 -13.35 -4.25 -11.71
C ASP A 118 -12.78 -2.95 -12.30
N ALA A 119 -13.49 -1.84 -12.10
CA ALA A 119 -13.02 -0.53 -12.55
C ALA A 119 -11.72 -0.12 -11.85
N ILE A 120 -11.61 -0.37 -10.54
CA ILE A 120 -10.41 -0.08 -9.76
C ILE A 120 -9.25 -0.95 -10.23
N LYS A 121 -9.49 -2.24 -10.48
CA LYS A 121 -8.46 -3.15 -11.01
C LYS A 121 -7.93 -2.72 -12.36
N LEU A 122 -8.81 -2.25 -13.27
CA LEU A 122 -8.39 -1.69 -14.55
C LEU A 122 -7.44 -0.48 -14.39
N LEU A 123 -7.77 0.45 -13.51
CA LEU A 123 -6.88 1.58 -13.20
C LEU A 123 -5.58 1.10 -12.58
N SER A 124 -5.64 0.18 -11.60
CA SER A 124 -4.47 -0.40 -10.94
C SER A 124 -3.51 -1.03 -11.96
N ASN A 125 -4.04 -1.83 -12.88
CA ASN A 125 -3.26 -2.46 -13.95
C ASN A 125 -2.62 -1.41 -14.88
N ALA A 126 -3.32 -0.34 -15.22
CA ALA A 126 -2.78 0.75 -16.03
C ALA A 126 -1.62 1.47 -15.31
N LEU A 127 -1.76 1.74 -14.01
CA LEU A 127 -0.71 2.39 -13.22
C LEU A 127 0.53 1.49 -13.06
N ILE A 128 0.36 0.19 -12.82
CA ILE A 128 1.45 -0.75 -12.52
C ILE A 128 2.10 -1.28 -13.80
N PHE A 129 1.33 -1.89 -14.71
CA PHE A 129 1.89 -2.61 -15.85
C PHE A 129 2.16 -1.70 -17.05
N GLN A 130 1.36 -0.65 -17.24
CA GLN A 130 1.55 0.30 -18.33
C GLN A 130 2.36 1.53 -17.90
N ASN A 131 2.74 1.62 -16.62
CA ASN A 131 3.43 2.77 -16.02
C ASN A 131 2.73 4.11 -16.32
N LEU A 132 1.39 4.10 -16.30
CA LEU A 132 0.60 5.28 -16.60
C LEU A 132 0.82 6.34 -15.51
N PHE A 133 1.15 7.56 -15.93
CA PHE A 133 1.30 8.66 -14.97
C PHE A 133 -0.06 9.12 -14.41
N PRO A 134 -0.13 9.53 -13.14
CA PRO A 134 -1.40 9.97 -12.51
C PRO A 134 -2.15 11.03 -13.29
N GLN A 135 -1.45 11.97 -13.92
CA GLN A 135 -2.06 13.03 -14.74
C GLN A 135 -2.73 12.47 -16.00
N GLN A 136 -2.13 11.47 -16.63
CA GLN A 136 -2.72 10.79 -17.79
C GLN A 136 -3.88 9.90 -17.34
N ALA A 137 -3.72 9.18 -16.22
CA ALA A 137 -4.77 8.35 -15.65
C ALA A 137 -6.05 9.16 -15.36
N GLN A 138 -5.93 10.37 -14.81
CA GLN A 138 -7.08 11.25 -14.57
C GLN A 138 -7.87 11.55 -15.86
N LYS A 139 -7.17 11.74 -16.97
CA LYS A 139 -7.80 12.00 -18.28
C LYS A 139 -8.45 10.72 -18.84
N ASP A 140 -7.70 9.63 -18.89
CA ASP A 140 -8.12 8.39 -19.57
C ASP A 140 -9.27 7.71 -18.82
N PHE A 141 -9.29 7.80 -17.49
CA PHE A 141 -10.30 7.20 -16.61
C PHE A 141 -11.38 8.19 -16.14
N ASN A 142 -11.31 9.44 -16.58
CA ASN A 142 -12.27 10.51 -16.27
C ASN A 142 -12.54 10.67 -14.77
N PHE A 143 -11.51 11.07 -14.02
CA PHE A 143 -11.60 11.45 -12.61
C PHE A 143 -10.62 12.58 -12.30
N SER A 144 -10.69 13.11 -11.08
CA SER A 144 -9.78 14.15 -10.62
C SER A 144 -9.23 13.82 -9.25
N ILE A 145 -7.92 14.04 -9.07
CA ILE A 145 -7.27 13.98 -7.78
C ILE A 145 -7.39 15.36 -7.13
N HIS A 146 -8.12 15.45 -6.03
CA HIS A 146 -8.24 16.70 -5.29
C HIS A 146 -7.01 16.94 -4.42
N ARG A 147 -6.68 18.19 -4.22
CA ARG A 147 -5.59 18.60 -3.34
C ARG A 147 -5.88 18.13 -1.91
N THR A 148 -4.95 17.36 -1.33
CA THR A 148 -5.01 16.86 0.04
C THR A 148 -3.73 17.22 0.78
N ASN A 149 -3.79 17.24 2.11
CA ASN A 149 -2.60 17.32 2.93
C ASN A 149 -1.95 15.93 3.02
N HIS A 150 -1.09 15.62 2.04
CA HIS A 150 -0.48 14.30 1.88
C HIS A 150 1.03 14.38 1.79
N ILE A 151 1.70 13.45 2.44
CA ILE A 151 3.14 13.26 2.37
C ILE A 151 3.43 11.88 1.79
N ASP A 152 4.14 11.84 0.68
CA ASP A 152 4.67 10.60 0.13
C ASP A 152 6.10 10.39 0.61
N LEU A 153 6.32 9.35 1.40
CA LEU A 153 7.62 9.07 1.99
C LEU A 153 8.70 8.77 0.95
N ILE A 154 8.34 8.26 -0.23
CA ILE A 154 9.34 7.99 -1.28
C ILE A 154 9.99 9.29 -1.80
N GLU A 155 9.28 10.42 -1.75
CA GLU A 155 9.80 11.71 -2.21
C GLU A 155 10.78 12.35 -1.21
N VAL A 156 10.65 12.02 0.08
CA VAL A 156 11.50 12.56 1.15
C VAL A 156 12.57 11.57 1.60
N CYS A 157 12.53 10.34 1.15
CA CYS A 157 13.51 9.32 1.47
C CYS A 157 14.87 9.64 0.83
N PRO A 158 15.99 9.53 1.57
CA PRO A 158 17.32 9.92 1.10
C PRO A 158 17.88 9.01 -0.02
N LEU A 159 17.35 7.79 -0.13
CA LEU A 159 17.79 6.80 -1.10
C LEU A 159 16.60 6.18 -1.81
N LYS A 160 16.74 5.90 -3.10
CA LYS A 160 15.73 5.10 -3.82
C LYS A 160 15.68 3.68 -3.24
N GLY A 161 14.47 3.17 -3.01
CA GLY A 161 14.28 1.82 -2.47
C GLY A 161 12.81 1.49 -2.24
N SER A 162 12.52 0.22 -2.02
CA SER A 162 11.19 -0.24 -1.66
C SER A 162 10.89 -0.03 -0.17
N LEU A 163 9.62 -0.02 0.20
CA LEU A 163 9.20 0.03 1.61
C LEU A 163 9.82 -1.12 2.42
N LYS A 164 9.92 -2.32 1.85
CA LYS A 164 10.59 -3.48 2.49
C LYS A 164 12.05 -3.19 2.80
N LEU A 165 12.78 -2.55 1.87
CA LEU A 165 14.17 -2.19 2.09
C LEU A 165 14.32 -1.18 3.23
N TYR A 166 13.44 -0.18 3.29
CA TYR A 166 13.41 0.78 4.39
C TYR A 166 13.05 0.11 5.71
N GLY A 167 12.03 -0.77 5.71
CA GLY A 167 11.68 -1.56 6.89
C GLY A 167 12.86 -2.37 7.41
N ALA A 168 13.61 -3.03 6.52
CA ALA A 168 14.80 -3.80 6.90
C ALA A 168 15.89 -2.90 7.49
N ARG A 169 16.17 -1.76 6.88
CA ARG A 169 17.18 -0.79 7.36
C ARG A 169 16.82 -0.16 8.71
N LEU A 170 15.53 0.05 8.96
CA LEU A 170 15.02 0.59 10.21
C LEU A 170 14.75 -0.50 11.27
N HIS A 171 15.17 -1.73 11.00
CA HIS A 171 14.96 -2.87 11.89
C HIS A 171 13.48 -3.06 12.28
N ALA A 172 12.57 -2.84 11.34
CA ALA A 172 11.15 -3.06 11.59
C ALA A 172 10.93 -4.48 12.13
N SER A 173 10.18 -4.58 13.22
CA SER A 173 9.91 -5.86 13.89
C SER A 173 9.14 -6.86 13.02
N ARG A 174 8.48 -6.35 11.99
CA ARG A 174 7.69 -7.15 11.04
C ARG A 174 7.92 -6.61 9.63
N ILE A 175 8.44 -7.48 8.77
CA ILE A 175 8.48 -7.28 7.33
C ILE A 175 7.71 -8.47 6.77
N GLN A 176 6.56 -8.20 6.14
CA GLN A 176 5.67 -9.26 5.67
C GLN A 176 5.58 -9.21 4.15
N ASP A 177 5.63 -10.38 3.53
CA ASP A 177 5.24 -10.55 2.14
C ASP A 177 3.73 -10.62 2.02
N LEU A 178 3.24 -10.43 0.78
CA LEU A 178 1.82 -10.59 0.48
C LEU A 178 1.36 -11.98 0.92
N PRO A 179 0.20 -12.11 1.57
CA PRO A 179 -0.34 -13.40 2.00
C PRO A 179 -0.84 -14.25 0.82
N PHE A 180 -0.96 -13.67 -0.37
CA PHE A 180 -1.50 -14.29 -1.57
C PHE A 180 -0.48 -14.25 -2.71
N VAL A 181 -0.58 -15.21 -3.62
CA VAL A 181 0.15 -15.17 -4.89
C VAL A 181 -0.44 -14.01 -5.70
N HIS A 182 0.42 -13.17 -6.27
CA HIS A 182 -0.04 -12.13 -7.18
C HIS A 182 -0.82 -12.76 -8.33
N ASP A 183 -1.97 -12.18 -8.68
CA ASP A 183 -2.68 -12.49 -9.91
C ASP A 183 -1.70 -12.24 -11.07
N SER A 184 -1.27 -13.30 -11.71
CA SER A 184 -0.36 -13.28 -12.86
C SER A 184 -1.15 -13.09 -14.15
#